data_90db6c7ed84d653ab0649ec21e13f400
#
_entry.id   90db6c7ed84d653ab0649ec21e13f400
#
_cell.length_a   1.000
_cell.length_b   1.000
_cell.length_c   1.000
_cell.angle_alpha   90.00
_cell.angle_beta   90.00
_cell.angle_gamma   90.00
#
_symmetry.space_group_name_H-M   'P 1'
#
loop_
_entity.id
_entity.type
_entity.pdbx_description
1 polymer ?
#
loop_
_entity_poly.entity_id
_entity_poly.type
_entity_poly.pdbx_seq_one_letter_code
_entity_poly.pdbx_strand_id
1 'polypeptide(L)'
;MFTDNLWALLLIMFSSGFASSVVQLIFNRIDKKRGSQKKIDDLSDSFDEYKAQLSRTHILRFNDDLHNNVYHSEEYFKQTLLDIDTYDRYCKDHPNFANGLTIMASQNIKDEFQKRWIKSNVERKS
;
A
#
# COMPACT_ATOMS: atom_id res chain seq x y z
N MET A 1 24.39 -55.70 11.18
CA MET A 1 24.70 -55.28 12.55
C MET A 1 24.60 -53.76 12.73
N PHE A 2 25.07 -52.97 11.80
CA PHE A 2 24.98 -51.53 11.90
C PHE A 2 23.55 -50.99 11.70
N THR A 3 22.75 -51.65 10.88
CA THR A 3 21.36 -51.30 10.61
C THR A 3 20.42 -51.62 11.75
N ASP A 4 20.66 -52.69 12.51
CA ASP A 4 19.81 -53.07 13.65
C ASP A 4 19.98 -52.12 14.84
N ASN A 5 21.20 -51.59 15.06
CA ASN A 5 21.45 -50.58 16.07
C ASN A 5 20.89 -49.20 15.72
N LEU A 6 20.83 -48.90 14.43
CA LEU A 6 20.23 -47.64 13.94
C LEU A 6 18.72 -47.65 14.17
N TRP A 7 18.03 -48.76 13.90
CA TRP A 7 16.61 -48.89 14.16
C TRP A 7 16.28 -48.84 15.65
N ALA A 8 17.10 -49.47 16.49
CA ALA A 8 16.95 -49.41 17.95
C ALA A 8 17.16 -48.01 18.48
N LEU A 9 18.14 -47.27 17.95
CA LEU A 9 18.39 -45.85 18.29
C LEU A 9 17.22 -44.94 17.86
N LEU A 10 16.66 -45.19 16.68
CA LEU A 10 15.49 -44.47 16.19
C LEU A 10 14.25 -44.74 17.05
N LEU A 11 14.05 -46.01 17.46
CA LEU A 11 12.95 -46.40 18.35
C LEU A 11 13.09 -45.77 19.74
N ILE A 12 14.30 -45.70 20.28
CA ILE A 12 14.59 -45.04 21.55
C ILE A 12 14.38 -43.55 21.43
N MET A 13 14.79 -42.92 20.36
CA MET A 13 14.55 -41.52 20.09
C MET A 13 13.06 -41.21 19.96
N PHE A 14 12.29 -42.06 19.33
CA PHE A 14 10.84 -41.95 19.22
C PHE A 14 10.11 -42.15 20.55
N SER A 15 10.59 -43.03 21.41
CA SER A 15 9.96 -43.36 22.69
C SER A 15 10.32 -42.38 23.80
N SER A 16 11.38 -41.56 23.66
CA SER A 16 11.87 -40.67 24.70
C SER A 16 11.29 -39.24 24.64
N GLY A 17 10.29 -39.00 23.79
CA GLY A 17 9.68 -37.65 23.65
C GLY A 17 10.49 -36.69 22.80
N PHE A 18 11.59 -37.14 22.20
CA PHE A 18 12.40 -36.29 21.32
C PHE A 18 11.64 -35.85 20.08
N ALA A 19 10.73 -36.69 19.58
CA ALA A 19 9.85 -36.34 18.47
C ALA A 19 8.92 -35.18 18.81
N SER A 20 8.38 -35.11 20.03
CA SER A 20 7.51 -34.02 20.44
C SER A 20 8.26 -32.69 20.55
N SER A 21 9.52 -32.70 20.98
CA SER A 21 10.37 -31.49 21.01
C SER A 21 10.68 -30.97 19.62
N VAL A 22 10.96 -31.85 18.65
CA VAL A 22 11.18 -31.47 17.25
C VAL A 22 9.90 -30.92 16.62
N VAL A 23 8.76 -31.55 16.88
CA VAL A 23 7.45 -31.08 16.40
C VAL A 23 7.14 -29.69 16.97
N GLN A 24 7.37 -29.47 18.27
CA GLN A 24 7.19 -28.14 18.90
C GLN A 24 8.09 -27.09 18.28
N LEU A 25 9.35 -27.42 17.99
CA LEU A 25 10.28 -26.48 17.32
C LEU A 25 9.79 -26.11 15.91
N ILE A 26 9.25 -27.07 15.16
CA ILE A 26 8.69 -26.84 13.85
C ILE A 26 7.43 -25.96 13.95
N PHE A 27 6.52 -26.26 14.87
CA PHE A 27 5.32 -25.45 15.12
C PHE A 27 5.67 -24.04 15.55
N ASN A 28 6.63 -23.85 16.45
CA ASN A 28 7.08 -22.54 16.87
C ASN A 28 7.66 -21.70 15.72
N ARG A 29 8.37 -22.34 14.78
CA ARG A 29 8.88 -21.67 13.57
C ARG A 29 7.75 -21.25 12.63
N ILE A 30 6.74 -22.11 12.46
CA ILE A 30 5.58 -21.81 11.64
C ILE A 30 4.78 -20.65 12.24
N ASP A 31 4.55 -20.66 13.55
CA ASP A 31 3.86 -19.57 14.26
C ASP A 31 4.62 -18.27 14.18
N LYS A 32 5.95 -18.28 14.30
CA LYS A 32 6.78 -17.09 14.09
C LYS A 32 6.67 -16.54 12.68
N LYS A 33 6.65 -17.41 11.66
CA LYS A 33 6.48 -16.99 10.25
C LYS A 33 5.11 -16.39 10.03
N ARG A 34 4.05 -16.96 10.59
CA ARG A 34 2.67 -16.43 10.51
C ARG A 34 2.57 -15.09 11.23
N GLY A 35 3.16 -14.93 12.41
CA GLY A 35 3.20 -13.68 13.14
C GLY A 35 3.98 -12.60 12.40
N SER A 36 5.11 -12.95 11.76
CA SER A 36 5.90 -12.04 10.93
C SER A 36 5.14 -11.62 9.68
N GLN A 37 4.44 -12.55 9.03
CA GLN A 37 3.63 -12.24 7.84
C GLN A 37 2.48 -11.31 8.19
N LYS A 38 1.80 -11.53 9.31
CA LYS A 38 0.75 -10.63 9.80
C LYS A 38 1.29 -9.23 10.06
N LYS A 39 2.46 -9.11 10.69
CA LYS A 39 3.11 -7.80 10.92
C LYS A 39 3.47 -7.11 9.63
N ILE A 40 3.94 -7.84 8.62
CA ILE A 40 4.26 -7.30 7.29
C ILE A 40 2.98 -6.81 6.61
N ASP A 41 1.89 -7.58 6.67
CA ASP A 41 0.60 -7.21 6.10
C ASP A 41 0.02 -5.97 6.78
N ASP A 42 0.06 -5.91 8.12
CA ASP A 42 -0.39 -4.75 8.91
C ASP A 42 0.46 -3.51 8.58
N LEU A 43 1.77 -3.67 8.40
CA LEU A 43 2.67 -2.58 8.03
C LEU A 43 2.40 -2.09 6.60
N SER A 44 2.12 -3.01 5.68
CA SER A 44 1.75 -2.69 4.30
C SER A 44 0.45 -1.89 4.26
N ASP A 45 -0.57 -2.30 5.01
CA ASP A 45 -1.85 -1.59 5.11
C ASP A 45 -1.66 -0.20 5.71
N SER A 46 -0.86 -0.07 6.76
CA SER A 46 -0.53 1.22 7.36
C SER A 46 0.23 2.14 6.40
N PHE A 47 1.11 1.57 5.59
CA PHE A 47 1.86 2.32 4.59
C PHE A 47 0.95 2.82 3.47
N ASP A 48 0.01 2.02 3.02
CA ASP A 48 -0.97 2.41 2.00
C ASP A 48 -1.89 3.52 2.50
N GLU A 49 -2.33 3.44 3.76
CA GLU A 49 -3.09 4.51 4.41
C GLU A 49 -2.27 5.79 4.51
N TYR A 50 -1.01 5.69 4.90
CA TYR A 50 -0.10 6.84 4.99
C TYR A 50 0.09 7.51 3.62
N LYS A 51 0.29 6.74 2.57
CA LYS A 51 0.37 7.28 1.21
C LYS A 51 -0.92 8.01 0.81
N ALA A 52 -2.07 7.44 1.15
CA ALA A 52 -3.37 8.04 0.85
C ALA A 52 -3.55 9.36 1.62
N GLN A 53 -3.11 9.43 2.87
CA GLN A 53 -3.13 10.66 3.67
C GLN A 53 -2.20 11.74 3.08
N LEU A 54 -1.01 11.36 2.65
CA LEU A 54 -0.08 12.28 1.98
C LEU A 54 -0.67 12.80 0.67
N SER A 55 -1.26 11.90 -0.13
CA SER A 55 -1.91 12.28 -1.38
C SER A 55 -3.05 13.26 -1.14
N ARG A 56 -3.89 13.00 -0.13
CA ARG A 56 -4.98 13.90 0.27
C ARG A 56 -4.45 15.28 0.65
N THR A 57 -3.44 15.34 1.49
CA THR A 57 -2.83 16.60 1.92
C THR A 57 -2.27 17.37 0.72
N HIS A 58 -1.59 16.68 -0.18
CA HIS A 58 -1.02 17.28 -1.38
C HIS A 58 -2.11 17.82 -2.31
N ILE A 59 -3.18 17.05 -2.52
CA ILE A 59 -4.32 17.46 -3.35
C ILE A 59 -4.96 18.74 -2.81
N LEU A 60 -5.23 18.77 -1.51
CA LEU A 60 -5.86 19.93 -0.88
C LEU A 60 -4.96 21.17 -0.94
N ARG A 61 -3.67 21.00 -0.69
CA ARG A 61 -2.68 22.06 -0.77
C ARG A 61 -2.54 22.59 -2.20
N PHE A 62 -2.46 21.71 -3.16
CA PHE A 62 -2.37 22.07 -4.58
C PHE A 62 -3.61 22.86 -5.02
N ASN A 63 -4.79 22.42 -4.61
CA ASN A 63 -6.04 23.13 -4.91
C ASN A 63 -6.07 24.53 -4.27
N ASP A 64 -5.57 24.65 -3.05
CA ASP A 64 -5.44 25.94 -2.37
C ASP A 64 -4.48 26.87 -3.14
N ASP A 65 -3.37 26.35 -3.61
CA ASP A 65 -2.43 27.08 -4.46
C ASP A 65 -3.11 27.60 -5.73
N LEU A 66 -3.97 26.79 -6.36
CA LEU A 66 -4.73 27.22 -7.54
C LEU A 66 -5.66 28.38 -7.22
N HIS A 67 -6.33 28.35 -6.08
CA HIS A 67 -7.20 29.46 -5.63
C HIS A 67 -6.42 30.74 -5.32
N ASN A 68 -5.17 30.61 -4.90
CA ASN A 68 -4.27 31.73 -4.61
C ASN A 68 -3.45 32.18 -5.83
N ASN A 69 -3.77 31.66 -7.02
CA ASN A 69 -3.09 31.98 -8.27
C ASN A 69 -1.59 31.64 -8.27
N VAL A 70 -1.18 30.65 -7.51
CA VAL A 70 0.19 30.13 -7.53
C VAL A 70 0.39 29.36 -8.82
N TYR A 71 1.43 29.69 -9.59
CA TYR A 71 1.74 29.00 -10.83
C TYR A 71 2.38 27.64 -10.56
N HIS A 72 1.88 26.62 -11.23
CA HIS A 72 2.47 25.30 -11.25
C HIS A 72 2.69 24.84 -12.69
N SER A 73 3.82 24.17 -12.94
CA SER A 73 4.16 23.61 -14.24
C SER A 73 3.23 22.48 -14.64
N GLU A 74 3.17 22.20 -15.95
CA GLU A 74 2.43 21.03 -16.46
C GLU A 74 2.89 19.75 -15.81
N GLU A 75 4.20 19.58 -15.61
CA GLU A 75 4.77 18.37 -14.97
C GLU A 75 4.29 18.24 -13.51
N TYR A 76 4.20 19.33 -12.78
CA TYR A 76 3.70 19.32 -11.41
C TYR A 76 2.21 18.97 -11.36
N PHE A 77 1.40 19.46 -12.30
CA PHE A 77 0.01 19.04 -12.45
C PHE A 77 -0.11 17.55 -12.72
N LYS A 78 0.70 17.01 -13.64
CA LYS A 78 0.71 15.57 -13.95
C LYS A 78 1.05 14.73 -12.71
N GLN A 79 2.01 15.18 -11.91
CA GLN A 79 2.36 14.53 -10.66
C GLN A 79 1.18 14.53 -9.68
N THR A 80 0.48 15.65 -9.58
CA THR A 80 -0.70 15.79 -8.72
C THR A 80 -1.86 14.91 -9.21
N LEU A 81 -2.03 14.75 -10.52
CA LEU A 81 -3.01 13.82 -11.08
C LEU A 81 -2.71 12.37 -10.68
N LEU A 82 -1.44 11.99 -10.58
CA LEU A 82 -1.04 10.68 -10.07
C LEU A 82 -1.39 10.53 -8.58
N ASP A 83 -1.23 11.58 -7.79
CA ASP A 83 -1.64 11.58 -6.38
C ASP A 83 -3.15 11.42 -6.25
N ILE A 84 -3.92 12.06 -7.10
CA ILE A 84 -5.38 11.90 -7.15
C ILE A 84 -5.74 10.44 -7.45
N ASP A 85 -5.08 9.83 -8.41
CA ASP A 85 -5.30 8.44 -8.77
C ASP A 85 -4.97 7.49 -7.60
N THR A 86 -3.89 7.74 -6.91
CA THR A 86 -3.50 6.98 -5.70
C THR A 86 -4.56 7.10 -4.62
N TYR A 87 -5.04 8.31 -4.35
CA TYR A 87 -6.08 8.58 -3.37
C TYR A 87 -7.40 7.89 -3.75
N ASP A 88 -7.81 8.02 -5.00
CA ASP A 88 -9.06 7.43 -5.48
C ASP A 88 -9.05 5.91 -5.39
N ARG A 89 -7.94 5.27 -5.72
CA ARG A 89 -7.78 3.81 -5.61
C ARG A 89 -7.88 3.35 -4.16
N TYR A 90 -7.26 4.07 -3.24
CA TYR A 90 -7.35 3.74 -1.82
C TYR A 90 -8.78 3.90 -1.31
N CYS A 91 -9.47 4.98 -1.67
CA CYS A 91 -10.85 5.23 -1.26
C CYS A 91 -11.83 4.19 -1.81
N LYS A 92 -11.52 3.60 -2.97
CA LYS A 92 -12.35 2.55 -3.57
C LYS A 92 -12.42 1.31 -2.68
N ASP A 93 -11.28 0.95 -2.07
CA ASP A 93 -11.18 -0.17 -1.14
C ASP A 93 -11.54 0.24 0.31
N HIS A 94 -11.50 1.53 0.61
CA HIS A 94 -11.77 2.10 1.93
C HIS A 94 -12.75 3.27 1.82
N PRO A 95 -14.05 3.01 1.57
CA PRO A 95 -15.02 4.09 1.31
C PRO A 95 -15.15 5.10 2.45
N ASN A 96 -14.92 4.68 3.70
CA ASN A 96 -14.99 5.56 4.87
C ASN A 96 -13.85 6.57 4.93
N PHE A 97 -12.78 6.34 4.19
CA PHE A 97 -11.65 7.25 4.10
C PHE A 97 -11.94 8.42 3.15
N ALA A 98 -12.86 8.27 2.23
CA ALA A 98 -13.18 9.28 1.23
C ALA A 98 -13.66 10.58 1.91
N ASN A 99 -13.16 11.69 1.43
CA ASN A 99 -13.44 13.03 1.94
C ASN A 99 -14.01 13.90 0.82
N GLY A 100 -15.20 14.47 1.05
CA GLY A 100 -15.89 15.28 0.05
C GLY A 100 -15.10 16.49 -0.42
N LEU A 101 -14.35 17.16 0.47
CA LEU A 101 -13.48 18.28 0.11
C LEU A 101 -12.37 17.85 -0.84
N THR A 102 -11.80 16.67 -0.61
CA THR A 102 -10.75 16.12 -1.47
C THR A 102 -11.29 15.74 -2.85
N ILE A 103 -12.50 15.21 -2.90
CA ILE A 103 -13.19 14.88 -4.16
C ILE A 103 -13.42 16.16 -4.99
N MET A 104 -13.91 17.22 -4.35
CA MET A 104 -14.12 18.52 -5.00
C MET A 104 -12.80 19.14 -5.46
N ALA A 105 -11.77 19.11 -4.62
CA ALA A 105 -10.44 19.59 -4.97
C ALA A 105 -9.85 18.84 -6.15
N SER A 106 -9.97 17.51 -6.16
CA SER A 106 -9.51 16.65 -7.26
C SER A 106 -10.19 17.00 -8.58
N GLN A 107 -11.50 17.20 -8.54
CA GLN A 107 -12.25 17.57 -9.73
C GLN A 107 -11.82 18.94 -10.27
N ASN A 108 -11.62 19.92 -9.38
CA ASN A 108 -11.14 21.24 -9.77
C ASN A 108 -9.75 21.19 -10.42
N ILE A 109 -8.85 20.39 -9.87
CA ILE A 109 -7.50 20.22 -10.43
C ILE A 109 -7.57 19.60 -11.83
N LYS A 110 -8.39 18.56 -12.02
CA LYS A 110 -8.62 17.92 -13.33
C LYS A 110 -9.17 18.92 -14.34
N ASP A 111 -10.14 19.71 -13.95
CA ASP A 111 -10.78 20.72 -14.82
C ASP A 111 -9.76 21.80 -15.23
N GLU A 112 -8.96 22.28 -14.29
CA GLU A 112 -7.91 23.28 -14.57
C GLU A 112 -6.83 22.71 -15.51
N PHE A 113 -6.44 21.46 -15.33
CA PHE A 113 -5.49 20.79 -16.23
C PHE A 113 -6.02 20.70 -17.65
N GLN A 114 -7.28 20.28 -17.83
CA GLN A 114 -7.91 20.20 -19.14
C GLN A 114 -8.00 21.58 -19.80
N LYS A 115 -8.40 22.58 -19.04
CA LYS A 115 -8.52 23.95 -19.53
C LYS A 115 -7.19 24.52 -20.00
N ARG A 116 -6.11 24.30 -19.24
CA ARG A 116 -4.80 24.90 -19.52
C ARG A 116 -4.04 24.23 -20.63
N TRP A 117 -4.07 22.89 -20.70
CA TRP A 117 -3.20 22.15 -21.61
C TRP A 117 -3.92 21.33 -22.67
N ILE A 118 -5.05 20.74 -22.38
CA ILE A 118 -5.75 19.89 -23.34
C ILE A 118 -6.56 20.71 -24.33
N LYS A 119 -7.42 21.62 -23.84
CA LYS A 119 -8.24 22.49 -24.70
C LYS A 119 -7.38 23.45 -25.51
N SER A 120 -6.37 24.04 -24.93
CA SER A 120 -5.46 24.94 -25.62
C SER A 120 -4.69 24.25 -26.76
N ASN A 121 -4.32 22.98 -26.58
CA ASN A 121 -3.66 22.19 -27.63
C ASN A 121 -4.60 21.82 -28.77
N VAL A 122 -5.87 21.58 -28.49
CA VAL A 122 -6.91 21.34 -29.51
C VAL A 122 -7.15 22.59 -30.34
N GLU A 123 -7.24 23.74 -29.71
CA GLU A 123 -7.42 25.03 -30.37
C GLU A 123 -6.23 25.40 -31.25
N ARG A 124 -5.00 25.05 -30.86
CA ARG A 124 -3.79 25.29 -31.65
C ARG A 124 -3.71 24.42 -32.91
N LYS A 125 -4.37 23.26 -32.92
CA LYS A 125 -4.38 22.33 -34.07
C LYS A 125 -5.51 22.59 -35.05
N SER A 126 -6.48 23.39 -34.67
CA SER A 126 -7.56 23.84 -35.55
C SER A 126 -7.23 25.19 -36.17
#